data_9ca0ba5a65699caa863b8faf02ec8204
#
_entry.id   9ca0ba5a65699caa863b8faf02ec8204
#
_cell.length_a   1.000
_cell.length_b   1.000
_cell.length_c   1.000
_cell.angle_alpha   90.00
_cell.angle_beta   90.00
_cell.angle_gamma   90.00
#
_symmetry.space_group_name_H-M   'P 1'
#
loop_
_entity.id
_entity.type
_entity.pdbx_description
1 polymer ?
#
loop_
_entity_poly.entity_id
_entity_poly.type
_entity_poly.pdbx_seq_one_letter_code
_entity_poly.pdbx_strand_id
1 'polypeptide(L)'
;MNNAFLGYYIGVEVDTLWFHATRVAEERREGRALVLLAETNDPLGHRMEIRLEPKAPGVITTSARVVPGSGPLASFARVAGAGFEAAPGERYLGFGERSNAADQTGREVFSWAEEGPFSSGAADDLLRPLLPEFTFPTGPAATNLPIPWTVTTRGFGVLIDQPHRSTFHLASDRNDAWRLEAEAGHLDFTVFAGPTPAKALRRYSEYAGRQPKPAPWFFGPWFQPTLEGRPFELADRFRKEDVPVSVVQTYTHYLPCGDHRGREQQERERIRGYHSRGYRITTYFNPHVCTDYGEAYGEAAARGFFIRNMLGRPYVLSNPFTADERVSEIDFTNPEAARFWQRLLDDAIDAGYDGWMEDFGEYTPTDSVAADGSGGLELHNRYPVLYHCASYEHTRKRMGRDAAIFVRSGFHGIQRCARIVWGGDPTEDWSCADGLCAAVHQTLSTGLSGIAYWGSDIGGFHALVNPRTDDELNARWLEFGAFSGIMRTQANGLSLLSSRADRSQVWHPAVMPIWRRYTKLRTRLAPYIQAASRTYQRRGLPITRHLALVFPRDARAVAQQEEFMFGPDLLVAPVIEKGARERSLYLPRGRWVDVWRSLAYRERSGAFRLGRATLLRGRREVT
;
A
#
# COMPACT_ATOMS: atom_id res chain seq x y z
N MET A 1 10.97 26.31 -22.58
CA MET A 1 10.45 25.35 -21.61
C MET A 1 9.71 26.08 -20.52
N ASN A 2 8.57 25.60 -20.19
CA ASN A 2 7.51 26.38 -19.62
C ASN A 2 7.64 26.53 -18.10
N ASN A 3 7.81 27.76 -17.66
CA ASN A 3 7.72 28.13 -16.24
C ASN A 3 6.26 28.24 -15.79
N ALA A 4 5.38 27.35 -16.27
CA ALA A 4 3.98 27.42 -15.96
C ALA A 4 3.74 27.03 -14.52
N PHE A 5 3.21 27.96 -13.78
CA PHE A 5 2.80 27.75 -12.39
C PHE A 5 1.46 26.99 -12.31
N LEU A 6 0.56 27.28 -13.22
CA LEU A 6 -0.71 26.58 -13.47
C LEU A 6 -0.99 26.53 -14.95
N GLY A 7 -1.38 25.40 -15.45
CA GLY A 7 -1.66 25.20 -16.85
C GLY A 7 -2.64 24.05 -17.11
N TYR A 8 -3.07 23.94 -18.33
CA TYR A 8 -3.88 22.84 -18.83
C TYR A 8 -3.42 22.46 -20.24
N TYR A 9 -3.79 21.28 -20.63
CA TYR A 9 -3.41 20.67 -21.87
C TYR A 9 -4.65 20.38 -22.72
N ILE A 10 -4.58 20.75 -24.00
CA ILE A 10 -5.55 20.38 -25.02
C ILE A 10 -4.79 19.59 -26.08
N GLY A 11 -5.13 18.31 -26.29
CA GLY A 11 -4.45 17.50 -27.28
C GLY A 11 -5.29 16.34 -27.81
N VAL A 12 -5.00 15.99 -29.06
CA VAL A 12 -5.26 14.69 -29.66
C VAL A 12 -3.93 14.00 -29.75
N GLU A 13 -3.88 12.71 -29.71
CA GLU A 13 -2.71 11.80 -29.53
C GLU A 13 -1.37 12.16 -30.24
N VAL A 14 -1.31 13.20 -31.05
CA VAL A 14 -0.15 13.51 -31.90
C VAL A 14 0.63 14.76 -31.49
N ASP A 15 -0.01 15.79 -30.91
CA ASP A 15 0.64 17.03 -30.47
C ASP A 15 0.05 17.59 -29.19
N THR A 16 0.85 17.60 -28.11
CA THR A 16 0.46 18.13 -26.82
C THR A 16 0.79 19.61 -26.69
N LEU A 17 -0.24 20.45 -26.61
CA LEU A 17 -0.08 21.89 -26.41
C LEU A 17 -0.42 22.25 -24.96
N TRP A 18 0.55 22.80 -24.23
CA TRP A 18 0.35 23.36 -22.90
C TRP A 18 0.02 24.85 -22.97
N PHE A 19 -1.08 25.23 -22.36
CA PHE A 19 -1.47 26.62 -22.14
C PHE A 19 -1.34 26.96 -20.67
N HIS A 20 -0.95 28.21 -20.40
CA HIS A 20 -0.59 28.65 -19.05
C HIS A 20 -1.40 29.83 -18.62
N ALA A 21 -1.76 29.90 -17.35
CA ALA A 21 -2.25 31.11 -16.72
C ALA A 21 -1.15 32.19 -16.78
N THR A 22 -1.48 33.34 -17.34
CA THR A 22 -0.53 34.44 -17.60
C THR A 22 -0.79 35.67 -16.74
N ARG A 23 -2.05 35.95 -16.43
CA ARG A 23 -2.46 37.14 -15.68
C ARG A 23 -3.78 36.89 -14.95
N VAL A 24 -3.87 37.32 -13.69
CA VAL A 24 -5.13 37.37 -12.97
C VAL A 24 -5.97 38.52 -13.54
N ALA A 25 -7.12 38.21 -14.13
CA ALA A 25 -8.06 39.17 -14.66
C ALA A 25 -9.04 39.66 -13.59
N GLU A 26 -9.52 38.74 -12.74
CA GLU A 26 -10.48 39.04 -11.69
C GLU A 26 -10.08 38.36 -10.38
N GLU A 27 -10.31 39.05 -9.27
CA GLU A 27 -10.15 38.50 -7.92
C GLU A 27 -11.45 38.74 -7.16
N ARG A 28 -11.98 37.68 -6.50
CA ARG A 28 -13.13 37.79 -5.61
C ARG A 28 -12.95 36.94 -4.36
N ARG A 29 -13.58 37.35 -3.29
CA ARG A 29 -13.63 36.59 -2.03
C ARG A 29 -15.01 35.96 -1.86
N GLU A 30 -15.04 34.67 -1.58
CA GLU A 30 -16.24 33.90 -1.28
C GLU A 30 -16.09 33.26 0.11
N GLY A 31 -16.57 33.93 1.14
CA GLY A 31 -16.35 33.52 2.51
C GLY A 31 -14.85 33.51 2.86
N ARG A 32 -14.30 32.32 3.13
CA ARG A 32 -12.87 32.14 3.40
C ARG A 32 -12.02 31.89 2.15
N ALA A 33 -12.68 31.60 1.03
CA ALA A 33 -11.96 31.29 -0.20
C ALA A 33 -11.59 32.57 -0.97
N LEU A 34 -10.42 32.52 -1.60
CA LEU A 34 -9.98 33.44 -2.64
C LEU A 34 -10.20 32.76 -3.99
N VAL A 35 -10.96 33.39 -4.87
CA VAL A 35 -11.22 32.93 -6.23
C VAL A 35 -10.58 33.88 -7.21
N LEU A 36 -9.73 33.35 -8.07
CA LEU A 36 -9.02 34.08 -9.11
C LEU A 36 -9.51 33.58 -10.48
N LEU A 37 -9.81 34.49 -11.38
CA LEU A 37 -10.02 34.18 -12.78
C LEU A 37 -8.77 34.64 -13.53
N ALA A 38 -8.03 33.70 -14.10
CA ALA A 38 -6.81 33.98 -14.82
C ALA A 38 -7.01 33.85 -16.33
N GLU A 39 -6.47 34.81 -17.07
CA GLU A 39 -6.27 34.69 -18.52
C GLU A 39 -5.15 33.69 -18.80
N THR A 40 -5.21 33.05 -19.97
CA THR A 40 -4.19 32.12 -20.43
C THR A 40 -3.60 32.58 -21.76
N ASN A 41 -2.51 31.94 -22.18
CA ASN A 41 -1.94 32.14 -23.52
C ASN A 41 -2.62 31.30 -24.62
N ASP A 42 -3.77 30.71 -24.29
CA ASP A 42 -4.57 29.97 -25.26
C ASP A 42 -5.26 30.91 -26.27
N PRO A 43 -4.98 30.77 -27.58
CA PRO A 43 -5.60 31.61 -28.63
C PRO A 43 -7.11 31.44 -28.72
N LEU A 44 -7.71 30.38 -28.16
CA LEU A 44 -9.15 30.16 -28.11
C LEU A 44 -9.81 30.92 -26.94
N GLY A 45 -9.04 31.65 -26.14
CA GLY A 45 -9.54 32.49 -25.07
C GLY A 45 -10.07 31.73 -23.86
N HIS A 46 -9.63 30.47 -23.65
CA HIS A 46 -9.93 29.77 -22.42
C HIS A 46 -9.24 30.47 -21.23
N ARG A 47 -9.90 30.43 -20.07
CA ARG A 47 -9.42 30.99 -18.83
C ARG A 47 -9.32 29.89 -17.78
N MET A 48 -8.64 30.19 -16.67
CA MET A 48 -8.61 29.29 -15.50
C MET A 48 -9.26 29.98 -14.31
N GLU A 49 -10.24 29.32 -13.71
CA GLU A 49 -10.72 29.66 -12.37
C GLU A 49 -9.90 28.88 -11.34
N ILE A 50 -9.29 29.63 -10.41
CA ILE A 50 -8.46 29.07 -9.36
C ILE A 50 -9.06 29.46 -8.01
N ARG A 51 -9.47 28.45 -7.24
CA ARG A 51 -10.04 28.63 -5.90
C ARG A 51 -9.06 28.15 -4.84
N LEU A 52 -8.70 29.05 -3.93
CA LEU A 52 -7.82 28.78 -2.79
C LEU A 52 -8.64 28.90 -1.51
N GLU A 53 -8.74 27.80 -0.74
CA GLU A 53 -9.56 27.78 0.47
C GLU A 53 -8.79 27.24 1.68
N PRO A 54 -8.58 28.06 2.72
CA PRO A 54 -8.00 27.59 3.99
C PRO A 54 -8.97 26.64 4.71
N LYS A 55 -8.59 25.38 4.89
CA LYS A 55 -9.39 24.35 5.60
C LYS A 55 -9.03 24.29 7.08
N ALA A 56 -7.75 24.45 7.42
CA ALA A 56 -7.23 24.44 8.79
C ALA A 56 -5.90 25.23 8.85
N PRO A 57 -5.36 25.52 10.04
CA PRO A 57 -4.05 26.18 10.15
C PRO A 57 -2.96 25.39 9.41
N GLY A 58 -2.44 25.97 8.32
CA GLY A 58 -1.43 25.37 7.46
C GLY A 58 -1.98 24.28 6.52
N VAL A 59 -3.27 24.28 6.21
CA VAL A 59 -3.89 23.41 5.21
C VAL A 59 -4.72 24.27 4.25
N ILE A 60 -4.36 24.27 2.98
CA ILE A 60 -5.01 25.04 1.91
C ILE A 60 -5.37 24.09 0.80
N THR A 61 -6.66 24.00 0.46
CA THR A 61 -7.12 23.33 -0.75
C THR A 61 -7.09 24.28 -1.92
N THR A 62 -6.69 23.79 -3.08
CA THR A 62 -6.67 24.52 -4.34
C THR A 62 -7.45 23.72 -5.36
N SER A 63 -8.37 24.37 -6.06
CA SER A 63 -9.08 23.82 -7.20
C SER A 63 -8.82 24.73 -8.40
N ALA A 64 -8.34 24.16 -9.49
CA ALA A 64 -8.10 24.86 -10.74
C ALA A 64 -8.93 24.22 -11.86
N ARG A 65 -9.76 25.01 -12.53
CA ARG A 65 -10.66 24.53 -13.56
C ARG A 65 -10.53 25.37 -14.83
N VAL A 66 -10.56 24.70 -15.97
CA VAL A 66 -10.60 25.40 -17.25
C VAL A 66 -12.00 25.96 -17.46
N VAL A 67 -12.09 27.26 -17.68
CA VAL A 67 -13.32 27.98 -18.04
C VAL A 67 -13.35 28.14 -19.56
N PRO A 68 -14.35 27.59 -20.23
CA PRO A 68 -14.46 27.66 -21.69
C PRO A 68 -14.39 29.07 -22.25
N GLY A 69 -13.68 29.23 -23.37
CA GLY A 69 -13.76 30.40 -24.24
C GLY A 69 -15.01 30.35 -25.15
N SER A 70 -15.05 31.18 -26.14
CA SER A 70 -16.23 31.35 -27.03
C SER A 70 -16.36 30.28 -28.13
N GLY A 71 -15.58 29.18 -28.10
CA GLY A 71 -15.55 28.18 -29.17
C GLY A 71 -16.02 26.79 -28.75
N PRO A 72 -16.37 25.90 -29.70
CA PRO A 72 -16.83 24.54 -29.42
C PRO A 72 -15.77 23.58 -28.89
N LEU A 73 -14.50 23.97 -28.93
CA LEU A 73 -13.36 23.13 -28.49
C LEU A 73 -13.08 23.20 -26.99
N ALA A 74 -13.90 23.92 -26.23
CA ALA A 74 -13.76 24.13 -24.79
C ALA A 74 -13.80 22.87 -23.92
N SER A 75 -14.31 21.76 -24.44
CA SER A 75 -14.50 20.51 -23.72
C SER A 75 -13.29 19.55 -23.81
N PHE A 76 -12.16 19.96 -24.38
CA PHE A 76 -11.02 19.08 -24.70
C PHE A 76 -9.80 19.21 -23.81
N ALA A 77 -9.87 19.96 -22.70
CA ALA A 77 -8.80 19.92 -21.70
C ALA A 77 -8.68 18.50 -21.11
N ARG A 78 -7.58 17.82 -21.40
CA ARG A 78 -7.34 16.41 -21.01
C ARG A 78 -6.52 16.30 -19.73
N VAL A 79 -5.62 17.25 -19.50
CA VAL A 79 -4.72 17.27 -18.36
C VAL A 79 -4.67 18.67 -17.79
N ALA A 80 -4.73 18.79 -16.47
CA ALA A 80 -4.47 20.03 -15.76
C ALA A 80 -3.27 19.86 -14.81
N GLY A 81 -2.40 20.88 -14.71
CA GLY A 81 -1.18 20.79 -13.95
C GLY A 81 -0.83 22.05 -13.16
N ALA A 82 0.05 21.88 -12.17
CA ALA A 82 0.64 22.94 -11.38
C ALA A 82 2.14 22.72 -11.18
N GLY A 83 2.94 23.79 -11.33
CA GLY A 83 4.39 23.74 -11.14
C GLY A 83 4.84 24.54 -9.92
N PHE A 84 5.94 24.10 -9.32
CA PHE A 84 6.53 24.67 -8.12
C PHE A 84 8.05 24.73 -8.25
N GLU A 85 8.67 25.65 -7.51
CA GLU A 85 10.12 25.73 -7.38
C GLU A 85 10.66 24.54 -6.59
N ALA A 86 11.72 23.89 -7.08
CA ALA A 86 12.51 22.91 -6.37
C ALA A 86 13.74 23.58 -5.74
N ALA A 87 13.90 23.48 -4.42
CA ALA A 87 15.08 24.00 -3.76
C ALA A 87 16.27 23.02 -3.90
N PRO A 88 17.52 23.52 -3.96
CA PRO A 88 18.69 22.65 -3.99
C PRO A 88 18.71 21.64 -2.83
N GLY A 89 18.82 20.36 -3.14
CA GLY A 89 18.85 19.28 -2.16
C GLY A 89 17.48 18.94 -1.52
N GLU A 90 16.40 19.52 -2.01
CA GLU A 90 15.05 19.11 -1.63
C GLU A 90 14.77 17.67 -2.09
N ARG A 91 14.11 16.89 -1.22
CA ARG A 91 13.72 15.52 -1.51
C ARG A 91 12.21 15.36 -1.39
N TYR A 92 11.67 14.44 -2.19
CA TYR A 92 10.24 14.16 -2.33
C TYR A 92 9.96 12.72 -1.89
N LEU A 93 9.24 12.57 -0.78
CA LEU A 93 9.06 11.33 -0.07
C LEU A 93 7.56 10.99 0.04
N GLY A 94 7.20 9.70 0.05
CA GLY A 94 5.80 9.27 0.20
C GLY A 94 5.28 8.49 -1.01
N PHE A 95 4.19 8.94 -1.62
CA PHE A 95 3.54 8.38 -2.83
C PHE A 95 2.86 7.02 -2.64
N GLY A 96 2.43 6.67 -1.44
CA GLY A 96 1.84 5.36 -1.16
C GLY A 96 2.92 4.30 -0.99
N GLU A 97 2.68 3.13 -1.53
CA GLU A 97 3.64 2.03 -1.52
C GLU A 97 4.54 2.11 -2.75
N ARG A 98 5.86 2.13 -2.55
CA ARG A 98 6.83 2.20 -3.65
C ARG A 98 7.97 1.22 -3.41
N SER A 99 8.18 0.34 -4.40
CA SER A 99 9.23 -0.69 -4.38
C SER A 99 10.60 -0.12 -4.70
N ASN A 100 10.67 0.78 -5.67
CA ASN A 100 11.92 1.28 -6.25
C ASN A 100 12.75 2.18 -5.32
N ALA A 101 12.11 3.00 -4.47
CA ALA A 101 12.75 3.84 -3.46
C ALA A 101 11.71 4.54 -2.57
N ALA A 102 12.11 4.97 -1.37
CA ALA A 102 11.31 5.88 -0.54
C ALA A 102 11.47 7.36 -0.96
N ASP A 103 12.61 7.72 -1.54
CA ASP A 103 12.90 9.04 -2.13
C ASP A 103 12.73 8.97 -3.66
N GLN A 104 11.79 9.74 -4.16
CA GLN A 104 11.45 9.77 -5.58
C GLN A 104 12.05 10.97 -6.34
N THR A 105 12.99 11.69 -5.73
CA THR A 105 13.65 12.85 -6.36
C THR A 105 14.30 12.48 -7.69
N GLY A 106 14.10 13.32 -8.71
CA GLY A 106 14.61 13.08 -10.07
C GLY A 106 13.78 12.09 -10.89
N ARG A 107 12.57 11.73 -10.43
CA ARG A 107 11.72 10.72 -11.07
C ARG A 107 10.36 11.28 -11.45
N GLU A 108 9.72 10.58 -12.36
CA GLU A 108 8.27 10.67 -12.58
C GLU A 108 7.57 9.60 -11.74
N VAL A 109 6.49 9.99 -11.06
CA VAL A 109 5.73 9.09 -10.19
C VAL A 109 4.27 9.13 -10.59
N PHE A 110 3.79 8.02 -11.11
CA PHE A 110 2.38 7.83 -11.46
C PHE A 110 1.57 7.40 -10.25
N SER A 111 0.35 7.91 -10.16
CA SER A 111 -0.64 7.50 -9.15
C SER A 111 -1.81 6.81 -9.87
N TRP A 112 -1.63 5.50 -10.05
CA TRP A 112 -2.56 4.58 -10.65
C TRP A 112 -2.46 3.24 -9.93
N ALA A 113 -3.59 2.70 -9.45
CA ALA A 113 -3.60 1.44 -8.73
C ALA A 113 -3.43 0.29 -9.74
N GLU A 114 -2.36 -0.47 -9.61
CA GLU A 114 -2.08 -1.61 -10.50
C GLU A 114 -1.23 -2.65 -9.77
N GLU A 115 -1.39 -3.91 -10.12
CA GLU A 115 -0.61 -4.99 -9.52
C GLU A 115 0.85 -4.94 -9.99
N GLY A 116 1.75 -5.18 -9.07
CA GLY A 116 3.19 -5.19 -9.34
C GLY A 116 3.95 -4.10 -8.57
N PRO A 117 5.23 -3.84 -8.95
CA PRO A 117 5.98 -4.45 -10.05
C PRO A 117 6.34 -5.90 -9.76
N PHE A 118 6.67 -6.67 -10.81
CA PHE A 118 7.23 -8.01 -10.66
C PHE A 118 8.72 -8.02 -11.04
N SER A 119 9.52 -8.86 -10.38
CA SER A 119 10.98 -8.95 -10.66
C SER A 119 11.32 -9.74 -11.91
N SER A 120 10.38 -9.99 -12.80
CA SER A 120 10.59 -10.81 -14.00
C SER A 120 11.38 -10.09 -15.13
N GLY A 121 11.57 -8.77 -15.02
CA GLY A 121 12.46 -8.02 -15.92
C GLY A 121 12.13 -8.21 -17.40
N ALA A 122 13.09 -8.73 -18.17
CA ALA A 122 12.95 -8.93 -19.62
C ALA A 122 11.79 -9.87 -20.03
N ALA A 123 11.32 -10.74 -19.14
CA ALA A 123 10.16 -11.58 -19.42
C ALA A 123 8.87 -10.78 -19.45
N ASP A 124 8.73 -9.74 -18.62
CA ASP A 124 7.58 -8.84 -18.64
C ASP A 124 7.49 -8.08 -19.96
N ASP A 125 8.61 -7.55 -20.45
CA ASP A 125 8.65 -6.82 -21.71
C ASP A 125 8.29 -7.72 -22.91
N LEU A 126 8.63 -9.01 -22.83
CA LEU A 126 8.30 -10.00 -23.86
C LEU A 126 6.82 -10.40 -23.83
N LEU A 127 6.24 -10.53 -22.66
CA LEU A 127 4.85 -11.01 -22.46
C LEU A 127 3.83 -9.88 -22.53
N ARG A 128 4.20 -8.65 -22.19
CA ARG A 128 3.31 -7.47 -22.18
C ARG A 128 2.48 -7.28 -23.45
N PRO A 129 3.03 -7.42 -24.69
CA PRO A 129 2.25 -7.29 -25.92
C PRO A 129 1.21 -8.40 -26.13
N LEU A 130 1.35 -9.53 -25.43
CA LEU A 130 0.52 -10.71 -25.61
C LEU A 130 -0.62 -10.84 -24.61
N LEU A 131 -0.62 -9.98 -23.58
CA LEU A 131 -1.57 -10.04 -22.47
C LEU A 131 -2.39 -8.75 -22.39
N PRO A 132 -3.61 -8.81 -21.83
CA PRO A 132 -4.44 -7.63 -21.65
C PRO A 132 -3.72 -6.54 -20.85
N GLU A 133 -3.94 -5.28 -21.20
CA GLU A 133 -3.27 -4.10 -20.64
C GLU A 133 -3.36 -4.01 -19.10
N PHE A 134 -4.40 -4.56 -18.52
CA PHE A 134 -4.62 -4.60 -17.07
C PHE A 134 -3.87 -5.73 -16.33
N THR A 135 -3.14 -6.59 -17.03
CA THR A 135 -2.48 -7.78 -16.46
C THR A 135 -1.04 -7.50 -16.03
N PHE A 136 -0.42 -6.46 -16.58
CA PHE A 136 0.98 -6.13 -16.31
C PHE A 136 1.16 -4.68 -15.87
N PRO A 137 2.05 -4.47 -14.88
CA PRO A 137 2.35 -3.14 -14.40
C PRO A 137 2.99 -2.27 -15.48
N THR A 138 2.70 -0.98 -15.43
CA THR A 138 3.24 0.01 -16.38
C THR A 138 4.73 0.30 -16.19
N GLY A 139 5.38 -0.35 -15.25
CA GLY A 139 6.82 -0.22 -15.04
C GLY A 139 7.26 -0.42 -13.59
N PRO A 140 8.52 -0.14 -13.27
CA PRO A 140 9.11 -0.41 -11.96
C PRO A 140 8.55 0.46 -10.83
N ALA A 141 7.74 1.46 -11.15
CA ALA A 141 7.05 2.31 -10.19
C ALA A 141 5.57 1.92 -9.99
N ALA A 142 5.10 0.84 -10.62
CA ALA A 142 3.76 0.29 -10.41
C ALA A 142 3.52 -0.06 -8.94
N THR A 143 2.28 0.03 -8.49
CA THR A 143 1.93 -0.28 -7.10
C THR A 143 0.43 -0.51 -6.92
N ASN A 144 0.07 -1.42 -6.05
CA ASN A 144 -1.31 -1.66 -5.64
C ASN A 144 -1.90 -0.49 -4.80
N LEU A 145 -1.03 0.29 -4.15
CA LEU A 145 -1.42 1.35 -3.22
C LEU A 145 -0.77 2.70 -3.56
N PRO A 146 -1.09 3.31 -4.70
CA PRO A 146 -0.65 4.66 -5.02
C PRO A 146 -1.43 5.67 -4.17
N ILE A 147 -0.75 6.48 -3.40
CA ILE A 147 -1.34 7.62 -2.74
C ILE A 147 -0.71 8.87 -3.35
N PRO A 148 -1.47 9.73 -4.03
CA PRO A 148 -0.93 10.92 -4.72
C PRO A 148 -0.55 12.03 -3.73
N TRP A 149 0.28 11.67 -2.76
CA TRP A 149 0.77 12.48 -1.66
C TRP A 149 2.28 12.46 -1.58
N THR A 150 2.87 13.63 -1.51
CA THR A 150 4.29 13.79 -1.19
C THR A 150 4.51 14.65 0.04
N VAL A 151 5.52 14.34 0.81
CA VAL A 151 6.07 15.20 1.85
C VAL A 151 7.51 15.57 1.50
N THR A 152 7.84 16.86 1.50
CA THR A 152 9.16 17.33 1.15
C THR A 152 10.05 17.52 2.39
N THR A 153 11.36 17.48 2.19
CA THR A 153 12.32 17.73 3.26
C THR A 153 12.30 19.18 3.75
N ARG A 154 11.69 20.10 2.99
CA ARG A 154 11.40 21.49 3.44
C ARG A 154 10.29 21.58 4.48
N GLY A 155 9.55 20.48 4.71
CA GLY A 155 8.53 20.39 5.75
C GLY A 155 7.12 20.79 5.29
N PHE A 156 6.82 20.77 4.01
CA PHE A 156 5.46 20.81 3.50
C PHE A 156 5.14 19.52 2.75
N GLY A 157 3.86 19.27 2.50
CA GLY A 157 3.42 18.18 1.66
C GLY A 157 2.30 18.62 0.73
N VAL A 158 2.10 17.87 -0.34
CA VAL A 158 1.06 18.13 -1.34
C VAL A 158 0.34 16.82 -1.66
N LEU A 159 -0.98 16.88 -1.69
CA LEU A 159 -1.88 15.81 -2.10
C LEU A 159 -2.61 16.24 -3.37
N ILE A 160 -2.62 15.44 -4.42
CA ILE A 160 -3.61 15.56 -5.50
C ILE A 160 -4.90 14.93 -4.97
N ASP A 161 -5.93 15.75 -4.80
CA ASP A 161 -7.15 15.38 -4.06
C ASP A 161 -8.30 14.99 -5.01
N GLN A 162 -7.96 14.18 -6.02
CA GLN A 162 -8.89 13.64 -7.00
C GLN A 162 -8.46 12.24 -7.46
N PRO A 163 -9.39 11.39 -7.92
CA PRO A 163 -9.12 9.98 -8.21
C PRO A 163 -8.51 9.72 -9.59
N HIS A 164 -8.47 10.70 -10.47
CA HIS A 164 -7.92 10.52 -11.81
C HIS A 164 -6.46 10.11 -11.78
N ARG A 165 -6.02 9.42 -12.82
CA ARG A 165 -4.60 9.15 -13.02
C ARG A 165 -3.83 10.46 -12.92
N SER A 166 -2.76 10.46 -12.16
CA SER A 166 -1.97 11.66 -11.92
C SER A 166 -0.48 11.37 -11.90
N THR A 167 0.31 12.39 -12.21
CA THR A 167 1.76 12.29 -12.32
C THR A 167 2.43 13.40 -11.54
N PHE A 168 3.48 13.03 -10.81
CA PHE A 168 4.41 13.98 -10.21
C PHE A 168 5.74 13.91 -10.96
N HIS A 169 6.20 15.04 -11.51
CA HIS A 169 7.51 15.22 -12.12
C HIS A 169 8.43 15.89 -11.09
N LEU A 170 9.25 15.11 -10.41
CA LEU A 170 9.95 15.51 -9.18
C LEU A 170 11.38 15.98 -9.47
N ALA A 171 11.53 17.12 -10.10
CA ALA A 171 12.79 17.61 -10.64
C ALA A 171 13.40 16.64 -11.69
N SER A 172 12.54 15.90 -12.40
CA SER A 172 12.92 14.95 -13.45
C SER A 172 13.30 15.64 -14.76
N ASP A 173 12.56 16.69 -15.13
CA ASP A 173 12.78 17.45 -16.37
C ASP A 173 13.74 18.62 -16.14
N ARG A 174 13.69 19.20 -14.94
CA ARG A 174 14.46 20.38 -14.52
C ARG A 174 14.80 20.23 -13.04
N ASN A 175 16.03 20.51 -12.68
CA ASN A 175 16.50 20.41 -11.30
C ASN A 175 16.05 21.58 -10.38
N ASP A 176 15.48 22.64 -10.95
CA ASP A 176 14.99 23.84 -10.24
C ASP A 176 13.47 23.91 -10.13
N ALA A 177 12.74 22.92 -10.66
CA ALA A 177 11.29 22.87 -10.62
C ALA A 177 10.75 21.44 -10.52
N TRP A 178 9.57 21.31 -9.91
CA TRP A 178 8.76 20.11 -9.93
C TRP A 178 7.31 20.46 -10.25
N ARG A 179 6.57 19.52 -10.80
CA ARG A 179 5.17 19.73 -11.16
C ARG A 179 4.33 18.51 -10.85
N LEU A 180 3.03 18.72 -10.78
CA LEU A 180 2.01 17.71 -10.65
C LEU A 180 0.94 17.91 -11.73
N GLU A 181 0.40 16.80 -12.20
CA GLU A 181 -0.57 16.76 -13.29
C GLU A 181 -1.67 15.73 -12.96
N ALA A 182 -2.89 15.99 -13.44
CA ALA A 182 -3.98 15.03 -13.38
C ALA A 182 -4.64 14.93 -14.77
N GLU A 183 -4.95 13.71 -15.18
CA GLU A 183 -5.61 13.41 -16.45
C GLU A 183 -7.11 13.77 -16.37
N ALA A 184 -7.37 15.05 -16.19
CA ALA A 184 -8.68 15.67 -16.11
C ALA A 184 -8.61 17.14 -16.52
N GLY A 185 -9.73 17.71 -16.97
CA GLY A 185 -9.85 19.15 -17.28
C GLY A 185 -9.84 20.07 -16.04
N HIS A 186 -9.48 19.54 -14.90
CA HIS A 186 -9.33 20.26 -13.63
C HIS A 186 -8.25 19.62 -12.77
N LEU A 187 -7.75 20.40 -11.82
CA LEU A 187 -6.78 19.94 -10.83
C LEU A 187 -7.22 20.37 -9.44
N ASP A 188 -7.49 19.40 -8.58
CA ASP A 188 -7.76 19.61 -7.17
C ASP A 188 -6.56 19.10 -6.35
N PHE A 189 -5.94 19.97 -5.58
CA PHE A 189 -4.82 19.59 -4.70
C PHE A 189 -4.85 20.33 -3.37
N THR A 190 -4.25 19.73 -2.36
CA THR A 190 -4.19 20.29 -1.01
C THR A 190 -2.74 20.39 -0.54
N VAL A 191 -2.35 21.58 -0.06
CA VAL A 191 -1.02 21.87 0.52
C VAL A 191 -1.10 21.79 2.03
N PHE A 192 -0.15 21.08 2.64
CA PHE A 192 0.00 20.90 4.08
C PHE A 192 1.33 21.51 4.54
N ALA A 193 1.32 22.73 5.03
CA ALA A 193 2.52 23.38 5.52
C ALA A 193 2.95 22.81 6.88
N GLY A 194 4.24 22.74 7.15
CA GLY A 194 4.80 22.36 8.45
C GLY A 194 6.24 22.85 8.57
N PRO A 195 6.79 22.99 9.78
CA PRO A 195 8.20 23.29 9.93
C PRO A 195 9.09 22.05 9.76
N THR A 196 8.49 20.86 9.64
CA THR A 196 9.17 19.57 9.47
C THR A 196 8.29 18.60 8.70
N PRO A 197 8.88 17.60 8.03
CA PRO A 197 8.12 16.53 7.35
C PRO A 197 7.12 15.83 8.29
N ALA A 198 7.49 15.55 9.53
CA ALA A 198 6.62 14.95 10.53
C ALA A 198 5.39 15.81 10.87
N LYS A 199 5.51 17.13 10.83
CA LYS A 199 4.39 18.03 11.08
C LYS A 199 3.45 18.11 9.87
N ALA A 200 3.99 18.12 8.64
CA ALA A 200 3.20 18.04 7.42
C ALA A 200 2.44 16.70 7.34
N LEU A 201 3.12 15.58 7.58
CA LEU A 201 2.51 14.25 7.65
C LEU A 201 1.40 14.16 8.71
N ARG A 202 1.60 14.79 9.87
CA ARG A 202 0.56 14.85 10.90
C ARG A 202 -0.71 15.55 10.37
N ARG A 203 -0.57 16.71 9.73
CA ARG A 203 -1.70 17.46 9.16
C ARG A 203 -2.39 16.66 8.06
N TYR A 204 -1.60 16.02 7.20
CA TYR A 204 -2.13 15.10 6.20
C TYR A 204 -2.92 13.96 6.86
N SER A 205 -2.38 13.31 7.90
CA SER A 205 -3.07 12.21 8.59
C SER A 205 -4.33 12.64 9.35
N GLU A 206 -4.42 13.92 9.72
CA GLU A 206 -5.65 14.51 10.29
C GLU A 206 -6.71 14.74 9.21
N TYR A 207 -6.29 15.05 7.99
CA TYR A 207 -7.15 15.24 6.83
C TYR A 207 -7.58 13.92 6.19
N ALA A 208 -6.64 13.07 5.83
CA ALA A 208 -6.86 11.79 5.18
C ALA A 208 -7.52 10.75 6.11
N GLY A 209 -7.37 10.91 7.42
CA GLY A 209 -7.71 9.92 8.44
C GLY A 209 -6.51 9.05 8.80
N ARG A 210 -6.72 8.15 9.75
CA ARG A 210 -5.71 7.17 10.23
C ARG A 210 -6.30 5.79 10.23
N GLN A 211 -5.45 4.78 10.03
CA GLN A 211 -5.89 3.39 10.12
C GLN A 211 -6.59 3.11 11.45
N PRO A 212 -7.68 2.35 11.45
CA PRO A 212 -8.38 1.97 12.66
C PRO A 212 -7.46 1.28 13.65
N LYS A 213 -7.65 1.54 14.94
CA LYS A 213 -6.80 0.95 15.98
C LYS A 213 -6.96 -0.57 15.99
N PRO A 214 -5.88 -1.35 15.79
CA PRO A 214 -5.93 -2.80 15.75
C PRO A 214 -6.08 -3.41 17.15
N ALA A 215 -6.58 -4.64 17.21
CA ALA A 215 -6.50 -5.45 18.41
C ALA A 215 -5.02 -5.81 18.72
N PRO A 216 -4.66 -5.99 20.01
CA PRO A 216 -3.27 -6.26 20.38
C PRO A 216 -2.65 -7.50 19.73
N TRP A 217 -3.44 -8.52 19.46
CA TRP A 217 -2.98 -9.78 18.87
C TRP A 217 -2.56 -9.65 17.40
N PHE A 218 -2.97 -8.57 16.67
CA PHE A 218 -2.50 -8.31 15.31
C PHE A 218 -0.98 -8.14 15.23
N PHE A 219 -0.37 -7.67 16.29
CA PHE A 219 1.08 -7.45 16.35
C PHE A 219 1.91 -8.71 16.61
N GLY A 220 1.27 -9.83 16.93
CA GLY A 220 1.95 -11.12 17.04
C GLY A 220 2.36 -11.66 15.67
N PRO A 221 3.21 -12.71 15.62
CA PRO A 221 3.58 -13.34 14.37
C PRO A 221 2.43 -14.12 13.73
N TRP A 222 2.32 -14.04 12.41
CA TRP A 222 1.34 -14.77 11.61
C TRP A 222 2.05 -15.75 10.70
N PHE A 223 1.43 -16.90 10.39
CA PHE A 223 1.96 -17.83 9.42
C PHE A 223 0.87 -18.45 8.56
N GLN A 224 1.26 -18.85 7.36
CA GLN A 224 0.43 -19.65 6.49
C GLN A 224 0.97 -21.08 6.44
N PRO A 225 0.21 -22.09 6.89
CA PRO A 225 0.58 -23.47 6.73
C PRO A 225 0.33 -23.91 5.27
N THR A 226 1.17 -24.81 4.76
CA THR A 226 0.82 -25.61 3.60
C THR A 226 -0.23 -26.64 4.03
N LEU A 227 -1.41 -26.61 3.41
CA LEU A 227 -2.59 -27.30 3.93
C LEU A 227 -2.75 -28.75 3.46
N GLU A 228 -1.74 -29.37 2.94
CA GLU A 228 -1.85 -30.74 2.44
C GLU A 228 -1.99 -31.76 3.58
N GLY A 229 -3.23 -32.09 3.89
CA GLY A 229 -3.60 -33.30 4.65
C GLY A 229 -3.48 -33.25 6.18
N ARG A 230 -2.81 -32.28 6.80
CA ARG A 230 -2.57 -32.22 8.24
C ARG A 230 -2.67 -30.82 8.83
N PRO A 231 -3.88 -30.25 8.93
CA PRO A 231 -4.07 -28.82 9.22
C PRO A 231 -3.52 -28.34 10.57
N PHE A 232 -3.31 -29.23 11.53
CA PHE A 232 -2.88 -28.87 12.89
C PHE A 232 -1.44 -29.23 13.22
N GLU A 233 -0.76 -30.01 12.39
CA GLU A 233 0.58 -30.55 12.70
C GLU A 233 1.59 -29.42 12.95
N LEU A 234 1.64 -28.42 12.09
CA LEU A 234 2.55 -27.27 12.26
C LEU A 234 2.17 -26.42 13.46
N ALA A 235 0.86 -26.21 13.68
CA ALA A 235 0.38 -25.47 14.83
C ALA A 235 0.77 -26.15 16.15
N ASP A 236 0.58 -27.46 16.25
CA ASP A 236 0.96 -28.26 17.42
C ASP A 236 2.49 -28.28 17.59
N ARG A 237 3.23 -28.42 16.50
CA ARG A 237 4.70 -28.36 16.49
C ARG A 237 5.20 -27.01 17.01
N PHE A 238 4.66 -25.88 16.57
CA PHE A 238 5.05 -24.56 17.06
C PHE A 238 4.80 -24.39 18.55
N ARG A 239 3.67 -24.92 19.09
CA ARG A 239 3.44 -24.91 20.55
C ARG A 239 4.45 -25.77 21.29
N LYS A 240 4.71 -27.00 20.80
CA LYS A 240 5.71 -27.91 21.39
C LYS A 240 7.13 -27.34 21.38
N GLU A 241 7.52 -26.66 20.31
CA GLU A 241 8.83 -26.05 20.15
C GLU A 241 8.93 -24.62 20.73
N ASP A 242 7.87 -24.17 21.43
CA ASP A 242 7.82 -22.86 22.09
C ASP A 242 8.05 -21.70 21.10
N VAL A 243 7.36 -21.76 19.95
CA VAL A 243 7.31 -20.69 18.93
C VAL A 243 6.01 -19.92 19.10
N PRO A 244 6.05 -18.66 19.56
CA PRO A 244 4.84 -17.88 19.82
C PRO A 244 4.28 -17.31 18.52
N VAL A 245 3.35 -18.03 17.90
CA VAL A 245 2.57 -17.58 16.75
C VAL A 245 1.16 -17.25 17.20
N SER A 246 0.58 -16.19 16.68
CA SER A 246 -0.75 -15.68 17.04
C SER A 246 -1.82 -16.03 16.04
N VAL A 247 -1.51 -16.01 14.75
CA VAL A 247 -2.49 -16.11 13.66
C VAL A 247 -2.09 -17.16 12.64
N VAL A 248 -3.07 -17.90 12.19
CA VAL A 248 -2.98 -18.83 11.05
C VAL A 248 -3.74 -18.22 9.89
N GLN A 249 -3.11 -18.07 8.74
CA GLN A 249 -3.75 -17.64 7.52
C GLN A 249 -4.17 -18.85 6.70
N THR A 250 -5.39 -18.88 6.19
CA THR A 250 -5.87 -19.92 5.30
C THR A 250 -6.39 -19.30 4.00
N TYR A 251 -6.44 -20.11 2.96
CA TYR A 251 -6.82 -19.71 1.62
C TYR A 251 -8.12 -20.40 1.16
N THR A 252 -9.10 -20.51 2.06
CA THR A 252 -10.43 -20.88 1.59
C THR A 252 -11.03 -19.64 0.93
N HIS A 253 -11.28 -19.74 -0.35
CA HIS A 253 -11.93 -18.69 -1.11
C HIS A 253 -13.43 -18.72 -0.82
N TYR A 254 -13.91 -17.84 0.05
CA TYR A 254 -15.34 -17.63 0.21
C TYR A 254 -15.95 -17.01 -1.04
N LEU A 255 -15.21 -16.15 -1.69
CA LEU A 255 -15.42 -15.60 -3.01
C LEU A 255 -14.03 -15.56 -3.71
N PRO A 256 -14.00 -15.63 -5.01
CA PRO A 256 -15.05 -15.33 -5.98
C PRO A 256 -15.94 -16.50 -6.37
N CYS A 257 -15.55 -17.74 -6.13
CA CYS A 257 -16.21 -18.90 -6.74
C CYS A 257 -17.03 -19.76 -5.77
N GLY A 258 -17.17 -19.35 -4.52
CA GLY A 258 -17.96 -20.05 -3.52
C GLY A 258 -17.37 -21.37 -3.05
N ASP A 259 -16.04 -21.47 -2.95
CA ASP A 259 -15.30 -22.71 -2.59
C ASP A 259 -15.68 -23.30 -1.23
N HIS A 260 -16.27 -22.49 -0.36
CA HIS A 260 -16.76 -22.92 0.95
C HIS A 260 -18.06 -23.74 0.86
N ARG A 261 -18.81 -23.66 -0.24
CA ARG A 261 -20.10 -24.33 -0.38
C ARG A 261 -19.95 -25.84 -0.31
N GLY A 262 -20.76 -26.45 0.54
CA GLY A 262 -20.71 -27.89 0.84
C GLY A 262 -19.56 -28.30 1.77
N ARG A 263 -18.77 -27.35 2.28
CA ARG A 263 -17.65 -27.58 3.22
C ARG A 263 -17.81 -26.83 4.54
N GLU A 264 -18.97 -26.23 4.80
CA GLU A 264 -19.21 -25.33 5.91
C GLU A 264 -18.94 -25.99 7.28
N GLN A 265 -19.31 -27.25 7.44
CA GLN A 265 -19.02 -28.01 8.66
C GLN A 265 -17.52 -28.24 8.83
N GLN A 266 -16.82 -28.63 7.78
CA GLN A 266 -15.37 -28.85 7.79
C GLN A 266 -14.62 -27.55 8.14
N GLU A 267 -15.06 -26.41 7.57
CA GLU A 267 -14.51 -25.10 7.88
C GLU A 267 -14.71 -24.74 9.37
N ARG A 268 -15.91 -24.91 9.90
CA ARG A 268 -16.20 -24.67 11.34
C ARG A 268 -15.38 -25.56 12.26
N GLU A 269 -15.15 -26.81 11.89
CA GLU A 269 -14.29 -27.75 12.64
C GLU A 269 -12.84 -27.30 12.60
N ARG A 270 -12.33 -26.87 11.47
CA ARG A 270 -10.99 -26.33 11.29
C ARG A 270 -10.79 -25.06 12.14
N ILE A 271 -11.73 -24.13 12.10
CA ILE A 271 -11.70 -22.89 12.89
C ILE A 271 -11.65 -23.21 14.39
N ARG A 272 -12.57 -24.05 14.88
CA ARG A 272 -12.58 -24.50 16.28
C ARG A 272 -11.29 -25.19 16.68
N GLY A 273 -10.71 -25.98 15.78
CA GLY A 273 -9.45 -26.67 15.99
C GLY A 273 -8.28 -25.72 16.20
N TYR A 274 -8.19 -24.62 15.46
CA TYR A 274 -7.16 -23.58 15.67
C TYR A 274 -7.46 -22.75 16.92
N HIS A 275 -8.70 -22.33 17.16
CA HIS A 275 -9.09 -21.60 18.36
C HIS A 275 -8.78 -22.38 19.66
N SER A 276 -9.03 -23.68 19.68
CA SER A 276 -8.73 -24.54 20.84
C SER A 276 -7.22 -24.64 21.15
N ARG A 277 -6.38 -24.37 20.16
CA ARG A 277 -4.91 -24.30 20.26
C ARG A 277 -4.39 -22.88 20.57
N GLY A 278 -5.30 -21.92 20.74
CA GLY A 278 -4.98 -20.52 21.05
C GLY A 278 -4.48 -19.71 19.85
N TYR A 279 -4.84 -20.09 18.63
CA TYR A 279 -4.60 -19.30 17.42
C TYR A 279 -5.84 -18.53 17.01
N ARG A 280 -5.64 -17.40 16.36
CA ARG A 280 -6.62 -16.75 15.50
C ARG A 280 -6.48 -17.28 14.09
N ILE A 281 -7.56 -17.25 13.31
CA ILE A 281 -7.58 -17.77 11.94
C ILE A 281 -8.22 -16.79 10.99
N THR A 282 -7.60 -16.61 9.81
CA THR A 282 -8.12 -15.76 8.73
C THR A 282 -8.39 -16.58 7.48
N THR A 283 -9.29 -16.07 6.61
CA THR A 283 -9.58 -16.61 5.30
C THR A 283 -9.28 -15.60 4.19
N TYR A 284 -9.97 -15.66 3.05
CA TYR A 284 -9.69 -14.88 1.84
C TYR A 284 -10.98 -14.41 1.17
N PHE A 285 -10.98 -13.16 0.72
CA PHE A 285 -11.99 -12.57 -0.15
C PHE A 285 -11.34 -11.70 -1.22
N ASN A 286 -12.05 -11.49 -2.33
CA ASN A 286 -11.79 -10.46 -3.32
C ASN A 286 -13.11 -9.95 -3.92
N PRO A 287 -13.16 -8.78 -4.58
CA PRO A 287 -14.41 -8.13 -4.98
C PRO A 287 -15.04 -8.70 -6.24
N HIS A 288 -14.49 -9.76 -6.76
CA HIS A 288 -15.00 -10.44 -7.94
C HIS A 288 -16.01 -11.53 -7.57
N VAL A 289 -16.90 -11.86 -8.48
CA VAL A 289 -17.79 -13.02 -8.39
C VAL A 289 -17.67 -13.84 -9.66
N CYS A 290 -17.37 -15.14 -9.53
CA CYS A 290 -17.27 -16.05 -10.67
C CYS A 290 -18.62 -16.20 -11.40
N THR A 291 -18.59 -16.23 -12.72
CA THR A 291 -19.81 -16.39 -13.54
C THR A 291 -20.52 -17.72 -13.31
N ASP A 292 -19.81 -18.75 -12.83
CA ASP A 292 -20.31 -20.08 -12.48
C ASP A 292 -20.73 -20.22 -11.01
N TYR A 293 -20.48 -19.22 -10.17
CA TYR A 293 -21.05 -19.19 -8.83
C TYR A 293 -22.54 -18.81 -8.89
N GLY A 294 -23.36 -19.77 -9.34
CA GLY A 294 -24.72 -19.57 -9.84
C GLY A 294 -25.65 -18.73 -8.96
N GLU A 295 -25.70 -18.97 -7.64
CA GLU A 295 -26.57 -18.23 -6.73
C GLU A 295 -26.15 -16.77 -6.62
N ALA A 296 -24.89 -16.50 -6.25
CA ALA A 296 -24.41 -15.16 -6.00
C ALA A 296 -24.29 -14.34 -7.30
N TYR A 297 -23.78 -14.96 -8.38
CA TYR A 297 -23.67 -14.27 -9.66
C TYR A 297 -25.04 -13.96 -10.26
N GLY A 298 -25.97 -14.93 -10.21
CA GLY A 298 -27.33 -14.76 -10.72
C GLY A 298 -28.09 -13.63 -10.01
N GLU A 299 -28.04 -13.58 -8.68
CA GLU A 299 -28.64 -12.47 -7.90
C GLU A 299 -28.02 -11.13 -8.29
N ALA A 300 -26.69 -11.03 -8.29
CA ALA A 300 -25.99 -9.79 -8.57
C ALA A 300 -26.22 -9.28 -9.99
N ALA A 301 -26.21 -10.16 -10.99
CA ALA A 301 -26.47 -9.83 -12.38
C ALA A 301 -27.92 -9.33 -12.60
N ALA A 302 -28.91 -10.05 -12.03
CA ALA A 302 -30.33 -9.70 -12.15
C ALA A 302 -30.67 -8.34 -11.51
N ARG A 303 -29.96 -7.97 -10.43
CA ARG A 303 -30.16 -6.72 -9.69
C ARG A 303 -29.23 -5.59 -10.10
N GLY A 304 -28.36 -5.81 -11.10
CA GLY A 304 -27.43 -4.79 -11.60
C GLY A 304 -26.36 -4.39 -10.56
N PHE A 305 -25.81 -5.35 -9.82
CA PHE A 305 -24.83 -5.12 -8.77
C PHE A 305 -23.38 -5.17 -9.25
N PHE A 306 -23.16 -5.45 -10.52
CA PHE A 306 -21.83 -5.44 -11.14
C PHE A 306 -21.55 -4.12 -11.87
N ILE A 307 -20.27 -3.76 -11.92
CA ILE A 307 -19.77 -2.76 -12.87
C ILE A 307 -20.14 -3.20 -14.27
N ARG A 308 -20.50 -2.23 -15.12
CA ARG A 308 -21.05 -2.49 -16.46
C ARG A 308 -20.10 -2.04 -17.55
N ASN A 309 -20.16 -2.73 -18.67
CA ASN A 309 -19.55 -2.28 -19.92
C ASN A 309 -20.44 -1.20 -20.60
N MET A 310 -19.95 -0.62 -21.69
CA MET A 310 -20.65 0.41 -22.47
C MET A 310 -22.02 -0.02 -23.04
N LEU A 311 -22.29 -1.33 -23.08
CA LEU A 311 -23.59 -1.89 -23.50
C LEU A 311 -24.57 -2.08 -22.33
N GLY A 312 -24.19 -1.66 -21.10
CA GLY A 312 -25.01 -1.76 -19.89
C GLY A 312 -25.07 -3.19 -19.31
N ARG A 313 -24.25 -4.12 -19.79
CA ARG A 313 -24.16 -5.50 -19.28
C ARG A 313 -23.07 -5.60 -18.21
N PRO A 314 -23.13 -6.62 -17.30
CA PRO A 314 -22.02 -6.88 -16.39
C PRO A 314 -20.68 -6.95 -17.15
N TYR A 315 -19.68 -6.23 -16.64
CA TYR A 315 -18.34 -6.31 -17.19
C TYR A 315 -17.70 -7.62 -16.77
N VAL A 316 -17.38 -8.49 -17.73
CA VAL A 316 -16.78 -9.80 -17.45
C VAL A 316 -15.29 -9.74 -17.74
N LEU A 317 -14.49 -9.96 -16.72
CA LEU A 317 -13.04 -10.10 -16.78
C LEU A 317 -12.66 -11.58 -16.90
N SER A 318 -11.57 -11.88 -17.60
CA SER A 318 -10.97 -13.21 -17.62
C SER A 318 -9.72 -13.17 -16.75
N ASN A 319 -9.60 -14.09 -15.80
CA ASN A 319 -8.39 -14.22 -15.02
C ASN A 319 -7.27 -14.78 -15.91
N PRO A 320 -6.15 -14.06 -16.10
CA PRO A 320 -5.09 -14.50 -17.00
C PRO A 320 -4.31 -15.72 -16.49
N PHE A 321 -4.37 -15.97 -15.18
CA PHE A 321 -3.64 -17.09 -14.54
C PHE A 321 -4.49 -18.36 -14.38
N THR A 322 -5.80 -18.24 -14.52
CA THR A 322 -6.76 -19.36 -14.50
C THR A 322 -7.67 -19.21 -15.71
N ALA A 323 -7.28 -19.81 -16.84
CA ALA A 323 -7.91 -19.61 -18.15
C ALA A 323 -9.44 -19.84 -18.21
N ASP A 324 -9.97 -20.55 -17.23
CA ASP A 324 -11.39 -20.89 -17.13
C ASP A 324 -12.18 -19.95 -16.19
N GLU A 325 -11.51 -19.10 -15.42
CA GLU A 325 -12.15 -18.20 -14.46
C GLU A 325 -12.62 -16.89 -15.14
N ARG A 326 -13.93 -16.75 -15.25
CA ARG A 326 -14.57 -15.51 -15.69
C ARG A 326 -15.30 -14.87 -14.51
N VAL A 327 -15.01 -13.60 -14.25
CA VAL A 327 -15.47 -12.89 -13.07
C VAL A 327 -16.07 -11.53 -13.42
N SER A 328 -16.93 -10.99 -12.55
CA SER A 328 -17.38 -9.60 -12.61
C SER A 328 -17.16 -8.90 -11.27
N GLU A 329 -16.74 -7.64 -11.30
CA GLU A 329 -16.54 -6.80 -10.12
C GLU A 329 -17.87 -6.29 -9.57
N ILE A 330 -18.02 -6.32 -8.24
CA ILE A 330 -19.15 -5.71 -7.55
C ILE A 330 -19.04 -4.19 -7.63
N ASP A 331 -20.14 -3.51 -7.96
CA ASP A 331 -20.20 -2.05 -8.05
C ASP A 331 -20.48 -1.41 -6.67
N PHE A 332 -19.42 -1.05 -5.97
CA PHE A 332 -19.53 -0.41 -4.65
C PHE A 332 -20.02 1.05 -4.68
N THR A 333 -20.26 1.63 -5.86
CA THR A 333 -20.96 2.92 -5.98
C THR A 333 -22.47 2.74 -5.78
N ASN A 334 -22.98 1.50 -5.93
CA ASN A 334 -24.34 1.12 -5.65
C ASN A 334 -24.50 0.68 -4.18
N PRO A 335 -25.25 1.41 -3.33
CA PRO A 335 -25.43 1.03 -1.93
C PRO A 335 -26.09 -0.34 -1.72
N GLU A 336 -26.88 -0.83 -2.68
CA GLU A 336 -27.48 -2.16 -2.60
C GLU A 336 -26.48 -3.27 -2.91
N ALA A 337 -25.60 -3.03 -3.88
CA ALA A 337 -24.49 -3.94 -4.17
C ALA A 337 -23.51 -4.02 -2.99
N ALA A 338 -23.22 -2.90 -2.33
CA ALA A 338 -22.43 -2.89 -1.10
C ALA A 338 -23.10 -3.70 0.02
N ARG A 339 -24.44 -3.63 0.17
CA ARG A 339 -25.17 -4.47 1.13
C ARG A 339 -25.19 -5.95 0.73
N PHE A 340 -25.26 -6.25 -0.55
CA PHE A 340 -25.12 -7.61 -1.06
C PHE A 340 -23.76 -8.18 -0.69
N TRP A 341 -22.68 -7.45 -0.95
CA TRP A 341 -21.32 -7.81 -0.55
C TRP A 341 -21.22 -8.08 0.95
N GLN A 342 -21.76 -7.19 1.79
CA GLN A 342 -21.75 -7.34 3.23
C GLN A 342 -22.45 -8.62 3.72
N ARG A 343 -23.53 -9.08 3.05
CA ARG A 343 -24.15 -10.37 3.35
C ARG A 343 -23.25 -11.57 3.01
N LEU A 344 -22.47 -11.47 1.92
CA LEU A 344 -21.53 -12.53 1.56
C LEU A 344 -20.40 -12.67 2.59
N LEU A 345 -19.99 -11.57 3.23
CA LEU A 345 -19.01 -11.61 4.33
C LEU A 345 -19.55 -12.32 5.58
N ASP A 346 -20.86 -12.31 5.78
CA ASP A 346 -21.48 -12.93 6.96
C ASP A 346 -21.23 -14.44 7.03
N ASP A 347 -21.11 -15.14 5.92
CA ASP A 347 -20.78 -16.57 5.88
C ASP A 347 -19.45 -16.86 6.63
N ALA A 348 -18.42 -16.05 6.42
CA ALA A 348 -17.14 -16.21 7.10
C ALA A 348 -17.22 -15.76 8.58
N ILE A 349 -17.93 -14.68 8.87
CA ILE A 349 -18.13 -14.20 10.23
C ILE A 349 -18.88 -15.26 11.07
N ASP A 350 -19.96 -15.83 10.53
CA ASP A 350 -20.80 -16.82 11.20
C ASP A 350 -20.13 -18.19 11.29
N ALA A 351 -19.18 -18.49 10.40
CA ALA A 351 -18.32 -19.65 10.52
C ALA A 351 -17.32 -19.51 11.69
N GLY A 352 -16.98 -18.27 12.08
CA GLY A 352 -16.11 -17.94 13.21
C GLY A 352 -14.71 -17.49 12.85
N TYR A 353 -14.44 -17.09 11.61
CA TYR A 353 -13.16 -16.51 11.23
C TYR A 353 -12.90 -15.18 11.96
N ASP A 354 -11.65 -14.93 12.32
CA ASP A 354 -11.22 -13.70 13.01
C ASP A 354 -10.89 -12.57 12.01
N GLY A 355 -10.97 -12.83 10.72
CA GLY A 355 -10.70 -11.89 9.65
C GLY A 355 -10.35 -12.58 8.34
N TRP A 356 -9.85 -11.80 7.39
CA TRP A 356 -9.48 -12.29 6.06
C TRP A 356 -8.55 -11.34 5.32
N MET A 357 -7.93 -11.86 4.27
CA MET A 357 -7.30 -11.09 3.22
C MET A 357 -8.39 -10.49 2.32
N GLU A 358 -8.33 -9.20 2.06
CA GLU A 358 -9.08 -8.55 0.98
C GLU A 358 -8.13 -8.23 -0.16
N ASP A 359 -8.13 -9.12 -1.12
CA ASP A 359 -7.25 -9.09 -2.28
C ASP A 359 -7.89 -8.32 -3.44
N PHE A 360 -7.07 -7.94 -4.41
CA PHE A 360 -7.48 -7.20 -5.61
C PHE A 360 -8.12 -5.83 -5.33
N GLY A 361 -8.84 -5.29 -6.34
CA GLY A 361 -9.50 -3.99 -6.33
C GLY A 361 -8.84 -2.97 -7.27
N GLU A 362 -7.73 -3.32 -7.90
CA GLU A 362 -6.98 -2.52 -8.87
C GLU A 362 -7.27 -2.85 -10.33
N TYR A 363 -8.29 -3.67 -10.61
CA TYR A 363 -8.56 -4.16 -11.98
C TYR A 363 -9.77 -3.50 -12.65
N THR A 364 -10.38 -2.50 -12.04
CA THR A 364 -11.56 -1.83 -12.63
C THR A 364 -11.25 -1.30 -14.04
N PRO A 365 -11.97 -1.77 -15.08
CA PRO A 365 -11.67 -1.41 -16.46
C PRO A 365 -11.94 0.07 -16.76
N THR A 366 -11.03 0.69 -17.51
CA THR A 366 -11.09 2.12 -17.81
C THR A 366 -12.27 2.53 -18.72
N ASP A 367 -12.81 1.59 -19.48
CA ASP A 367 -14.01 1.75 -20.33
C ASP A 367 -15.32 1.30 -19.65
N SER A 368 -15.26 1.02 -18.35
CA SER A 368 -16.44 0.62 -17.57
C SER A 368 -17.31 1.81 -17.17
N VAL A 369 -18.54 1.51 -16.73
CA VAL A 369 -19.50 2.47 -16.21
C VAL A 369 -20.09 1.97 -14.88
N ALA A 370 -20.03 2.80 -13.85
CA ALA A 370 -20.60 2.52 -12.54
C ALA A 370 -22.05 2.97 -12.39
N ALA A 371 -22.72 2.54 -11.34
CA ALA A 371 -24.11 2.89 -11.04
C ALA A 371 -24.29 4.37 -10.70
N ASP A 372 -23.29 5.05 -10.15
CA ASP A 372 -23.32 6.49 -9.87
C ASP A 372 -23.07 7.35 -11.12
N GLY A 373 -22.82 6.71 -12.28
CA GLY A 373 -22.54 7.37 -13.56
C GLY A 373 -21.06 7.68 -13.79
N SER A 374 -20.17 7.40 -12.86
CA SER A 374 -18.74 7.57 -13.09
C SER A 374 -18.22 6.57 -14.12
N GLY A 375 -17.32 7.04 -15.00
CA GLY A 375 -16.60 6.20 -15.93
C GLY A 375 -15.42 5.51 -15.27
N GLY A 376 -14.91 4.44 -15.91
CA GLY A 376 -13.82 3.63 -15.35
C GLY A 376 -12.54 4.41 -15.04
N LEU A 377 -12.18 5.42 -15.84
CA LEU A 377 -11.02 6.29 -15.57
C LEU A 377 -11.10 7.04 -14.23
N GLU A 378 -12.29 7.48 -13.83
CA GLU A 378 -12.49 8.11 -12.52
C GLU A 378 -12.67 7.07 -11.41
N LEU A 379 -13.35 5.96 -11.72
CA LEU A 379 -13.65 4.93 -10.75
C LEU A 379 -12.42 4.12 -10.31
N HIS A 380 -11.51 3.83 -11.21
CA HIS A 380 -10.41 2.89 -11.04
C HIS A 380 -9.64 3.09 -9.71
N ASN A 381 -9.12 4.29 -9.48
CA ASN A 381 -8.43 4.59 -8.23
C ASN A 381 -9.37 4.71 -7.00
N ARG A 382 -10.66 5.01 -7.20
CA ARG A 382 -11.67 5.05 -6.13
C ARG A 382 -12.11 3.65 -5.70
N TYR A 383 -12.13 2.72 -6.62
CA TYR A 383 -12.72 1.40 -6.43
C TYR A 383 -12.17 0.66 -5.22
N PRO A 384 -10.84 0.51 -5.03
CA PRO A 384 -10.31 -0.19 -3.87
C PRO A 384 -10.71 0.48 -2.54
N VAL A 385 -10.84 1.80 -2.52
CA VAL A 385 -11.29 2.52 -1.32
C VAL A 385 -12.74 2.22 -1.00
N LEU A 386 -13.62 2.24 -2.01
CA LEU A 386 -15.05 1.91 -1.84
C LEU A 386 -15.24 0.47 -1.37
N TYR A 387 -14.54 -0.47 -1.99
CA TYR A 387 -14.54 -1.89 -1.66
C TYR A 387 -14.16 -2.14 -0.19
N HIS A 388 -12.97 -1.73 0.20
CA HIS A 388 -12.47 -1.97 1.55
C HIS A 388 -13.24 -1.20 2.62
N CYS A 389 -13.78 -0.01 2.30
CA CYS A 389 -14.62 0.73 3.24
C CYS A 389 -15.97 0.05 3.45
N ALA A 390 -16.57 -0.56 2.43
CA ALA A 390 -17.81 -1.33 2.58
C ALA A 390 -17.62 -2.51 3.54
N SER A 391 -16.51 -3.24 3.39
CA SER A 391 -16.13 -4.34 4.30
C SER A 391 -15.81 -3.84 5.72
N TYR A 392 -15.06 -2.75 5.83
CA TYR A 392 -14.71 -2.17 7.14
C TYR A 392 -15.94 -1.75 7.93
N GLU A 393 -16.91 -1.08 7.30
CA GLU A 393 -18.14 -0.65 7.97
C GLU A 393 -18.95 -1.83 8.52
N HIS A 394 -19.04 -2.91 7.76
CA HIS A 394 -19.72 -4.13 8.16
C HIS A 394 -19.00 -4.85 9.29
N THR A 395 -17.72 -5.13 9.12
CA THR A 395 -16.91 -5.85 10.12
C THR A 395 -16.76 -5.06 11.41
N ARG A 396 -16.72 -3.73 11.34
CA ARG A 396 -16.73 -2.89 12.54
C ARG A 396 -18.02 -3.07 13.37
N LYS A 397 -19.17 -3.25 12.73
CA LYS A 397 -20.45 -3.49 13.40
C LYS A 397 -20.55 -4.91 13.96
N ARG A 398 -20.10 -5.92 13.17
CA ARG A 398 -20.25 -7.34 13.51
C ARG A 398 -19.16 -7.85 14.46
N MET A 399 -17.92 -7.45 14.28
CA MET A 399 -16.73 -7.98 14.97
C MET A 399 -15.99 -6.91 15.80
N GLY A 400 -16.40 -5.64 15.71
CA GLY A 400 -15.71 -4.56 16.38
C GLY A 400 -14.28 -4.36 15.87
N ARG A 401 -13.32 -4.21 16.78
CA ARG A 401 -11.91 -4.02 16.44
C ARG A 401 -11.10 -5.33 16.31
N ASP A 402 -11.73 -6.46 16.59
CA ASP A 402 -11.07 -7.78 16.53
C ASP A 402 -11.09 -8.38 15.13
N ALA A 403 -11.72 -7.73 14.15
CA ALA A 403 -11.65 -8.14 12.75
C ALA A 403 -10.27 -7.86 12.15
N ALA A 404 -9.52 -8.89 11.82
CA ALA A 404 -8.19 -8.77 11.17
C ALA A 404 -8.32 -8.75 9.65
N ILE A 405 -8.80 -7.64 9.12
CA ILE A 405 -8.88 -7.44 7.67
C ILE A 405 -7.58 -6.80 7.18
N PHE A 406 -6.94 -7.41 6.19
CA PHE A 406 -5.74 -6.89 5.57
C PHE A 406 -5.91 -6.76 4.06
N VAL A 407 -5.56 -5.58 3.55
CA VAL A 407 -5.85 -5.14 2.19
C VAL A 407 -4.57 -4.96 1.39
N ARG A 408 -4.61 -5.21 0.09
CA ARG A 408 -3.51 -4.97 -0.85
C ARG A 408 -3.62 -3.59 -1.47
N SER A 409 -4.73 -3.35 -2.12
CA SER A 409 -4.97 -2.17 -2.92
C SER A 409 -5.48 -0.97 -2.13
N GLY A 410 -5.37 0.20 -2.72
CA GLY A 410 -5.92 1.41 -2.13
C GLY A 410 -5.53 2.67 -2.88
N PHE A 411 -6.05 3.77 -2.41
CA PHE A 411 -5.78 5.12 -2.88
C PHE A 411 -5.90 6.11 -1.71
N HIS A 412 -5.87 7.43 -1.98
CA HIS A 412 -6.12 8.42 -0.94
C HIS A 412 -7.47 8.16 -0.23
N GLY A 413 -7.46 8.18 1.10
CA GLY A 413 -8.63 7.91 1.94
C GLY A 413 -8.72 6.48 2.47
N ILE A 414 -7.97 5.52 1.92
CA ILE A 414 -7.92 4.13 2.41
C ILE A 414 -7.52 4.04 3.90
N GLN A 415 -6.76 5.00 4.40
CA GLN A 415 -6.34 5.08 5.80
C GLN A 415 -7.51 5.00 6.79
N ARG A 416 -8.72 5.37 6.40
CA ARG A 416 -9.91 5.31 7.26
C ARG A 416 -10.48 3.91 7.42
N CYS A 417 -10.21 3.03 6.48
CA CYS A 417 -10.86 1.73 6.33
C CYS A 417 -9.89 0.55 6.45
N ALA A 418 -8.66 0.67 5.94
CA ALA A 418 -7.66 -0.39 6.00
C ALA A 418 -7.16 -0.60 7.43
N ARG A 419 -7.47 -1.74 8.04
CA ARG A 419 -6.95 -2.11 9.36
C ARG A 419 -5.48 -2.51 9.29
N ILE A 420 -5.13 -3.25 8.26
CA ILE A 420 -3.79 -3.71 7.94
C ILE A 420 -3.61 -3.56 6.43
N VAL A 421 -2.40 -3.24 6.00
CA VAL A 421 -1.99 -3.25 4.59
C VAL A 421 -0.86 -4.26 4.46
N TRP A 422 -0.86 -5.04 3.38
CA TRP A 422 0.33 -5.84 3.00
C TRP A 422 0.85 -5.39 1.64
N GLY A 423 2.13 -5.64 1.39
CA GLY A 423 2.87 -5.13 0.25
C GLY A 423 2.64 -5.86 -1.07
N GLY A 424 1.45 -6.45 -1.28
CA GLY A 424 1.19 -7.26 -2.46
C GLY A 424 1.95 -8.59 -2.43
N ASP A 425 2.20 -9.15 -3.60
CA ASP A 425 2.74 -10.48 -3.84
C ASP A 425 4.22 -10.44 -4.28
N PRO A 426 5.17 -10.18 -3.36
CA PRO A 426 6.56 -9.94 -3.72
C PRO A 426 7.23 -11.20 -4.26
N THR A 427 8.20 -11.01 -5.13
CA THR A 427 9.05 -12.09 -5.65
C THR A 427 10.03 -12.60 -4.59
N GLU A 428 10.23 -13.91 -4.53
CA GLU A 428 11.18 -14.56 -3.62
C GLU A 428 12.64 -14.32 -4.07
N ASP A 429 13.08 -13.05 -4.01
CA ASP A 429 14.43 -12.65 -4.37
C ASP A 429 14.94 -11.49 -3.50
N TRP A 430 16.15 -11.01 -3.78
CA TRP A 430 16.83 -9.94 -3.06
C TRP A 430 16.64 -8.55 -3.71
N SER A 431 15.91 -8.47 -4.82
CA SER A 431 15.85 -7.28 -5.67
C SER A 431 15.18 -6.09 -4.99
N CYS A 432 15.53 -4.89 -5.50
CA CYS A 432 14.82 -3.66 -5.16
C CYS A 432 13.68 -3.36 -6.17
N ALA A 433 13.40 -4.28 -7.09
CA ALA A 433 12.23 -4.20 -7.94
C ALA A 433 11.00 -4.70 -7.19
N ASP A 434 11.08 -5.94 -6.63
CA ASP A 434 9.94 -6.56 -5.98
C ASP A 434 10.32 -7.56 -4.86
N GLY A 435 11.59 -7.66 -4.50
CA GLY A 435 12.10 -8.59 -3.50
C GLY A 435 12.25 -7.99 -2.10
N LEU A 436 13.18 -8.56 -1.31
CA LEU A 436 13.44 -8.12 0.07
C LEU A 436 13.82 -6.64 0.16
N CYS A 437 14.67 -6.14 -0.74
CA CYS A 437 15.04 -4.72 -0.77
C CYS A 437 13.81 -3.85 -1.04
N ALA A 438 12.96 -4.22 -2.00
CA ALA A 438 11.71 -3.53 -2.29
C ALA A 438 10.78 -3.46 -1.07
N ALA A 439 10.63 -4.55 -0.30
CA ALA A 439 9.83 -4.57 0.92
C ALA A 439 10.31 -3.57 1.97
N VAL A 440 11.61 -3.29 2.05
CA VAL A 440 12.16 -2.23 2.92
C VAL A 440 11.77 -0.84 2.41
N HIS A 441 11.83 -0.59 1.11
CA HIS A 441 11.38 0.68 0.52
C HIS A 441 9.87 0.90 0.70
N GLN A 442 9.07 -0.14 0.46
CA GLN A 442 7.61 -0.12 0.63
C GLN A 442 7.20 0.25 2.06
N THR A 443 7.82 -0.34 3.09
CA THR A 443 7.49 0.00 4.48
C THR A 443 7.82 1.45 4.83
N LEU A 444 8.84 2.05 4.19
CA LEU A 444 9.22 3.44 4.40
C LEU A 444 8.27 4.40 3.69
N SER A 445 7.98 4.15 2.42
CA SER A 445 7.11 5.00 1.60
C SER A 445 5.65 4.97 2.07
N THR A 446 5.13 3.81 2.48
CA THR A 446 3.80 3.69 3.10
C THR A 446 3.74 4.43 4.43
N GLY A 447 4.77 4.32 5.27
CA GLY A 447 4.89 5.07 6.51
C GLY A 447 4.85 6.58 6.31
N LEU A 448 5.56 7.09 5.30
CA LEU A 448 5.54 8.48 4.85
C LEU A 448 4.19 8.91 4.27
N SER A 449 3.35 7.96 3.86
CA SER A 449 2.01 8.17 3.31
C SER A 449 0.88 7.94 4.34
N GLY A 450 1.22 7.83 5.62
CA GLY A 450 0.24 7.75 6.70
C GLY A 450 -0.27 6.34 7.01
N ILE A 451 0.38 5.30 6.50
CA ILE A 451 0.10 3.89 6.80
C ILE A 451 1.08 3.41 7.87
N ALA A 452 0.60 2.86 8.97
CA ALA A 452 1.42 2.40 10.10
C ALA A 452 1.37 0.89 10.33
N TYR A 453 0.26 0.25 9.95
CA TYR A 453 0.04 -1.18 10.13
C TYR A 453 0.23 -1.86 8.78
N TRP A 454 1.48 -2.00 8.39
CA TRP A 454 1.93 -2.58 7.14
C TRP A 454 2.86 -3.76 7.40
N GLY A 455 2.86 -4.76 6.52
CA GLY A 455 3.80 -5.87 6.52
C GLY A 455 3.86 -6.57 5.17
N SER A 456 5.05 -7.05 4.78
CA SER A 456 5.23 -7.85 3.57
C SER A 456 4.96 -9.33 3.82
N ASP A 457 4.86 -10.09 2.74
CA ASP A 457 4.96 -11.55 2.76
C ASP A 457 6.41 -11.95 3.04
N ILE A 458 6.68 -12.34 4.29
CA ILE A 458 8.03 -12.76 4.71
C ILE A 458 8.44 -14.01 3.96
N GLY A 459 9.58 -13.93 3.28
CA GLY A 459 10.12 -14.96 2.41
C GLY A 459 9.81 -14.75 0.94
N GLY A 460 8.88 -13.85 0.62
CA GLY A 460 8.32 -13.62 -0.71
C GLY A 460 7.10 -14.50 -0.98
N PHE A 461 6.31 -14.16 -2.01
CA PHE A 461 5.11 -14.90 -2.40
C PHE A 461 5.30 -15.69 -3.70
N HIS A 462 5.75 -15.03 -4.78
CA HIS A 462 6.02 -15.67 -6.06
C HIS A 462 7.47 -16.14 -6.19
N ALA A 463 7.68 -17.35 -6.67
CA ALA A 463 9.02 -17.82 -7.03
C ALA A 463 9.33 -17.62 -8.52
N LEU A 464 8.32 -17.38 -9.35
CA LEU A 464 8.39 -17.18 -10.82
C LEU A 464 9.43 -18.08 -11.49
N VAL A 465 10.56 -17.48 -11.88
CA VAL A 465 11.66 -18.19 -12.55
C VAL A 465 12.76 -18.69 -11.60
N ASN A 466 12.60 -18.51 -10.28
CA ASN A 466 13.54 -19.03 -9.30
C ASN A 466 13.32 -20.54 -9.10
N PRO A 467 14.29 -21.40 -9.46
CA PRO A 467 14.11 -22.83 -9.36
C PRO A 467 14.10 -23.35 -7.91
N ARG A 468 14.66 -22.58 -6.99
CA ARG A 468 14.74 -22.90 -5.56
C ARG A 468 14.95 -21.64 -4.76
N THR A 469 14.13 -21.43 -3.73
CA THR A 469 14.32 -20.34 -2.80
C THR A 469 15.34 -20.72 -1.73
N ASP A 470 16.10 -19.74 -1.25
CA ASP A 470 17.15 -20.02 -0.28
C ASP A 470 16.71 -19.66 1.17
N ASP A 471 17.19 -20.47 2.11
CA ASP A 471 16.91 -20.27 3.54
C ASP A 471 17.54 -18.96 4.08
N GLU A 472 18.59 -18.43 3.44
CA GLU A 472 19.18 -17.14 3.82
C GLU A 472 18.22 -15.99 3.52
N LEU A 473 17.59 -15.96 2.34
CA LEU A 473 16.59 -14.96 2.00
C LEU A 473 15.46 -14.95 3.03
N ASN A 474 14.90 -16.12 3.31
CA ASN A 474 13.82 -16.25 4.28
C ASN A 474 14.27 -15.77 5.68
N ALA A 475 15.46 -16.15 6.12
CA ALA A 475 16.02 -15.71 7.40
C ALA A 475 16.18 -14.18 7.48
N ARG A 476 16.70 -13.52 6.43
CA ARG A 476 16.87 -12.06 6.40
C ARG A 476 15.53 -11.34 6.33
N TRP A 477 14.57 -11.90 5.61
CA TRP A 477 13.22 -11.36 5.58
C TRP A 477 12.50 -11.48 6.94
N LEU A 478 12.72 -12.59 7.66
CA LEU A 478 12.25 -12.75 9.04
C LEU A 478 12.87 -11.71 9.99
N GLU A 479 14.15 -11.42 9.83
CA GLU A 479 14.84 -10.38 10.59
C GLU A 479 14.21 -9.01 10.37
N PHE A 480 13.97 -8.64 9.12
CA PHE A 480 13.26 -7.41 8.74
C PHE A 480 11.81 -7.41 9.26
N GLY A 481 11.04 -8.47 8.99
CA GLY A 481 9.63 -8.56 9.34
C GLY A 481 9.35 -8.47 10.84
N ALA A 482 10.31 -8.88 11.70
CA ALA A 482 10.18 -8.71 13.13
C ALA A 482 10.14 -7.23 13.58
N PHE A 483 10.63 -6.30 12.74
CA PHE A 483 10.63 -4.86 12.94
C PHE A 483 9.73 -4.11 11.93
N SER A 484 8.75 -4.78 11.35
CA SER A 484 7.69 -4.17 10.55
C SER A 484 6.42 -3.92 11.39
N GLY A 485 5.44 -3.20 10.85
CA GLY A 485 4.16 -2.98 11.51
C GLY A 485 3.43 -4.30 11.82
N ILE A 486 3.35 -5.19 10.84
CA ILE A 486 2.76 -6.54 10.93
C ILE A 486 3.81 -7.57 10.51
N MET A 487 3.93 -8.67 11.24
CA MET A 487 4.86 -9.77 10.97
C MET A 487 4.07 -10.99 10.45
N ARG A 488 4.07 -11.22 9.15
CA ARG A 488 3.33 -12.32 8.51
C ARG A 488 4.16 -13.03 7.47
N THR A 489 3.97 -14.35 7.35
CA THR A 489 4.63 -15.17 6.33
C THR A 489 3.59 -15.68 5.34
N GLN A 490 3.97 -15.75 4.07
CA GLN A 490 3.17 -16.34 3.02
C GLN A 490 4.09 -16.70 1.85
N ALA A 491 4.13 -17.95 1.42
CA ALA A 491 5.04 -18.41 0.39
C ALA A 491 4.35 -19.47 -0.49
N ASN A 492 3.26 -19.09 -1.15
CA ASN A 492 2.40 -20.02 -1.91
C ASN A 492 2.11 -19.58 -3.34
N GLY A 493 2.67 -18.46 -3.80
CA GLY A 493 2.39 -17.91 -5.11
C GLY A 493 2.91 -18.76 -6.28
N LEU A 494 2.75 -18.24 -7.47
CA LEU A 494 3.13 -18.91 -8.71
C LEU A 494 4.63 -19.23 -8.77
N SER A 495 4.94 -20.42 -9.25
CA SER A 495 6.29 -20.79 -9.68
C SER A 495 6.20 -21.59 -10.97
N LEU A 496 7.08 -21.24 -11.91
CA LEU A 496 7.19 -21.93 -13.20
C LEU A 496 8.24 -23.05 -13.16
N LEU A 497 9.19 -22.99 -12.22
CA LEU A 497 10.36 -23.87 -12.18
C LEU A 497 10.50 -24.68 -10.88
N SER A 498 9.71 -24.40 -9.86
CA SER A 498 9.79 -25.09 -8.57
C SER A 498 8.42 -25.49 -8.05
N SER A 499 8.39 -26.56 -7.24
CA SER A 499 7.19 -26.92 -6.47
C SER A 499 7.16 -26.14 -5.14
N ARG A 500 6.01 -26.12 -4.47
CA ARG A 500 5.90 -25.56 -3.10
C ARG A 500 6.86 -26.22 -2.10
N ALA A 501 7.17 -27.49 -2.30
CA ALA A 501 8.09 -28.24 -1.45
C ALA A 501 9.55 -27.76 -1.58
N ASP A 502 9.90 -27.12 -2.70
CA ASP A 502 11.25 -26.62 -2.95
C ASP A 502 11.49 -25.22 -2.36
N ARG A 503 10.43 -24.58 -1.85
CA ARG A 503 10.50 -23.23 -1.28
C ARG A 503 10.92 -23.26 0.18
N SER A 504 11.76 -22.31 0.57
CA SER A 504 12.11 -22.12 1.97
C SER A 504 10.89 -21.73 2.80
N GLN A 505 10.66 -22.44 3.88
CA GLN A 505 9.53 -22.24 4.79
C GLN A 505 10.01 -22.07 6.22
N VAL A 506 9.24 -21.36 7.04
CA VAL A 506 9.60 -21.08 8.44
C VAL A 506 9.71 -22.33 9.33
N TRP A 507 9.18 -23.46 8.89
CA TRP A 507 9.30 -24.75 9.57
C TRP A 507 10.43 -25.64 9.06
N HIS A 508 11.20 -25.21 8.06
CA HIS A 508 12.38 -25.93 7.59
C HIS A 508 13.47 -25.94 8.68
N PRO A 509 14.24 -27.01 8.79
CA PRO A 509 15.24 -27.16 9.87
C PRO A 509 16.24 -26.00 9.97
N ALA A 510 16.65 -25.43 8.84
CA ALA A 510 17.58 -24.31 8.79
C ALA A 510 16.95 -22.97 9.24
N VAL A 511 15.67 -22.77 8.99
CA VAL A 511 14.94 -21.51 9.25
C VAL A 511 14.25 -21.51 10.62
N MET A 512 13.78 -22.66 11.07
CA MET A 512 13.00 -22.79 12.31
C MET A 512 13.66 -22.19 13.56
N PRO A 513 14.96 -22.34 13.82
CA PRO A 513 15.61 -21.69 14.96
C PRO A 513 15.56 -20.17 14.87
N ILE A 514 15.69 -19.60 13.65
CA ILE A 514 15.62 -18.18 13.37
C ILE A 514 14.19 -17.68 13.56
N TRP A 515 13.21 -18.40 13.02
CA TRP A 515 11.78 -18.13 13.22
C TRP A 515 11.43 -18.08 14.71
N ARG A 516 11.83 -19.09 15.47
CA ARG A 516 11.62 -19.13 16.92
C ARG A 516 12.25 -17.94 17.64
N ARG A 517 13.48 -17.57 17.30
CA ARG A 517 14.18 -16.42 17.87
C ARG A 517 13.45 -15.11 17.63
N TYR A 518 13.07 -14.84 16.37
CA TYR A 518 12.44 -13.57 15.99
C TYR A 518 10.98 -13.47 16.40
N THR A 519 10.23 -14.55 16.41
CA THR A 519 8.85 -14.56 16.96
C THR A 519 8.86 -14.29 18.48
N LYS A 520 9.81 -14.83 19.22
CA LYS A 520 9.99 -14.51 20.65
C LYS A 520 10.41 -13.06 20.87
N LEU A 521 11.30 -12.54 20.04
CA LEU A 521 11.68 -11.12 20.10
C LEU A 521 10.45 -10.23 19.81
N ARG A 522 9.71 -10.52 18.76
CA ARG A 522 8.50 -9.81 18.39
C ARG A 522 7.47 -9.78 19.52
N THR A 523 7.26 -10.92 20.18
CA THR A 523 6.35 -11.03 21.31
C THR A 523 6.82 -10.15 22.48
N ARG A 524 8.12 -10.10 22.76
CA ARG A 524 8.67 -9.21 23.80
C ARG A 524 8.57 -7.72 23.45
N LEU A 525 8.64 -7.40 22.17
CA LEU A 525 8.45 -6.03 21.66
C LEU A 525 6.96 -5.59 21.61
N ALA A 526 6.01 -6.51 21.85
CA ALA A 526 4.58 -6.18 21.74
C ALA A 526 4.15 -4.94 22.54
N PRO A 527 4.56 -4.72 23.80
CA PRO A 527 4.22 -3.50 24.55
C PRO A 527 4.80 -2.23 23.91
N TYR A 528 6.01 -2.31 23.35
CA TYR A 528 6.68 -1.23 22.65
C TYR A 528 5.96 -0.89 21.34
N ILE A 529 5.59 -1.91 20.55
CA ILE A 529 4.83 -1.74 19.31
C ILE A 529 3.46 -1.12 19.59
N GLN A 530 2.78 -1.56 20.64
CA GLN A 530 1.52 -0.96 21.07
C GLN A 530 1.68 0.50 21.51
N ALA A 531 2.79 0.87 22.13
CA ALA A 531 3.10 2.27 22.47
C ALA A 531 3.34 3.11 21.21
N ALA A 532 4.06 2.58 20.22
CA ALA A 532 4.24 3.21 18.92
C ALA A 532 2.90 3.36 18.16
N SER A 533 2.04 2.34 18.20
CA SER A 533 0.68 2.38 17.66
C SER A 533 -0.16 3.49 18.33
N ARG A 534 -0.11 3.63 19.67
CA ARG A 534 -0.78 4.75 20.36
C ARG A 534 -0.24 6.11 19.92
N THR A 535 1.06 6.20 19.62
CA THR A 535 1.66 7.43 19.08
C THR A 535 1.14 7.75 17.69
N TYR A 536 1.03 6.74 16.80
CA TYR A 536 0.40 6.89 15.50
C TYR A 536 -1.05 7.38 15.61
N GLN A 537 -1.86 6.75 16.45
CA GLN A 537 -3.27 7.14 16.66
C GLN A 537 -3.41 8.60 17.12
N ARG A 538 -2.47 9.11 17.90
CA ARG A 538 -2.53 10.50 18.40
C ARG A 538 -1.86 11.52 17.49
N ARG A 539 -0.77 11.15 16.81
CA ARG A 539 0.13 12.09 16.14
C ARG A 539 0.35 11.83 14.65
N GLY A 540 -0.18 10.73 14.10
CA GLY A 540 0.04 10.31 12.71
C GLY A 540 1.46 9.82 12.40
N LEU A 541 2.33 9.65 13.42
CA LEU A 541 3.69 9.14 13.22
C LEU A 541 3.65 7.61 13.11
N PRO A 542 4.08 7.02 11.99
CA PRO A 542 4.00 5.57 11.77
C PRO A 542 4.89 4.77 12.73
N ILE A 543 4.69 3.45 12.77
CA ILE A 543 5.54 2.54 13.57
C ILE A 543 6.91 2.48 12.93
N THR A 544 6.99 2.22 11.61
CA THR A 544 8.21 2.27 10.81
C THR A 544 8.37 3.68 10.25
N ARG A 545 9.47 4.36 10.60
CA ARG A 545 9.66 5.78 10.30
C ARG A 545 10.91 6.00 9.48
N HIS A 546 10.77 6.57 8.29
CA HIS A 546 11.90 7.12 7.56
C HIS A 546 12.65 8.15 8.43
N LEU A 547 13.97 8.19 8.34
CA LEU A 547 14.79 9.04 9.23
C LEU A 547 14.49 10.54 9.06
N ALA A 548 13.99 10.98 7.90
CA ALA A 548 13.52 12.36 7.69
C ALA A 548 12.40 12.80 8.65
N LEU A 549 11.58 11.88 9.16
CA LEU A 549 10.53 12.18 10.14
C LEU A 549 11.08 12.45 11.54
N VAL A 550 12.29 11.96 11.85
CA VAL A 550 12.89 12.01 13.19
C VAL A 550 14.10 12.95 13.23
N PHE A 551 14.90 12.94 12.17
CA PHE A 551 16.14 13.73 12.06
C PHE A 551 16.14 14.67 10.82
N PRO A 552 15.13 15.54 10.66
CA PRO A 552 14.92 16.31 9.41
C PRO A 552 16.04 17.30 9.08
N ARG A 553 16.94 17.61 10.04
CA ARG A 553 18.07 18.52 9.86
C ARG A 553 19.41 17.80 9.65
N ASP A 554 19.40 16.49 9.62
CA ASP A 554 20.57 15.65 9.36
C ASP A 554 20.51 15.13 7.93
N ALA A 555 21.22 15.78 7.01
CA ALA A 555 21.19 15.47 5.59
C ALA A 555 21.59 14.02 5.29
N ARG A 556 22.51 13.43 6.07
CA ARG A 556 22.93 12.03 5.90
C ARG A 556 21.81 11.07 6.35
N ALA A 557 21.14 11.37 7.46
CA ALA A 557 19.99 10.60 7.91
C ALA A 557 18.83 10.68 6.92
N VAL A 558 18.54 11.87 6.40
CA VAL A 558 17.47 12.09 5.42
C VAL A 558 17.72 11.34 4.11
N ALA A 559 18.98 11.12 3.75
CA ALA A 559 19.38 10.41 2.52
C ALA A 559 19.29 8.87 2.63
N GLN A 560 19.05 8.32 3.82
CA GLN A 560 18.98 6.87 4.01
C GLN A 560 17.69 6.29 3.42
N GLN A 561 17.81 5.22 2.63
CA GLN A 561 16.68 4.56 1.97
C GLN A 561 16.37 3.18 2.57
N GLU A 562 17.27 2.63 3.39
CA GLU A 562 17.19 1.25 3.88
C GLU A 562 17.41 1.17 5.40
N GLU A 563 17.45 2.32 6.05
CA GLU A 563 17.53 2.46 7.50
C GLU A 563 16.31 3.19 8.02
N PHE A 564 15.79 2.78 9.16
CA PHE A 564 14.59 3.38 9.71
C PHE A 564 14.54 3.32 11.24
N MET A 565 13.76 4.20 11.82
CA MET A 565 13.36 4.06 13.21
C MET A 565 12.12 3.17 13.30
N PHE A 566 12.21 2.11 14.08
CA PHE A 566 11.07 1.32 14.52
C PHE A 566 10.59 1.86 15.87
N GLY A 567 9.44 2.52 15.88
CA GLY A 567 9.02 3.36 17.00
C GLY A 567 9.95 4.56 17.25
N PRO A 568 10.03 5.07 18.49
CA PRO A 568 10.86 6.23 18.80
C PRO A 568 12.34 5.92 19.05
N ASP A 569 12.71 4.66 19.40
CA ASP A 569 13.99 4.38 20.08
C ASP A 569 14.88 3.36 19.36
N LEU A 570 14.34 2.54 18.45
CA LEU A 570 15.09 1.51 17.75
C LEU A 570 15.43 1.94 16.31
N LEU A 571 16.73 2.05 16.01
CA LEU A 571 17.23 2.17 14.64
C LEU A 571 17.44 0.76 14.08
N VAL A 572 16.90 0.50 12.90
CA VAL A 572 16.94 -0.79 12.21
C VAL A 572 17.58 -0.60 10.84
N ALA A 573 18.53 -1.44 10.51
CA ALA A 573 19.18 -1.52 9.20
C ALA A 573 19.20 -3.00 8.76
N PRO A 574 18.21 -3.46 7.97
CA PRO A 574 18.12 -4.84 7.52
C PRO A 574 19.29 -5.20 6.60
N VAL A 575 19.76 -6.43 6.67
CA VAL A 575 20.67 -6.98 5.66
C VAL A 575 19.83 -7.40 4.45
N ILE A 576 20.07 -6.77 3.32
CA ILE A 576 19.30 -6.94 2.09
C ILE A 576 20.13 -7.48 0.91
N GLU A 577 21.37 -7.89 1.19
CA GLU A 577 22.26 -8.46 0.20
C GLU A 577 22.60 -9.91 0.52
N LYS A 578 22.53 -10.78 -0.48
CA LYS A 578 22.84 -12.20 -0.33
C LYS A 578 24.29 -12.40 0.10
N GLY A 579 24.50 -13.26 1.08
CA GLY A 579 25.83 -13.63 1.60
C GLY A 579 26.50 -12.57 2.46
N ALA A 580 25.90 -11.38 2.63
CA ALA A 580 26.48 -10.33 3.47
C ALA A 580 26.53 -10.76 4.95
N ARG A 581 27.69 -10.56 5.58
CA ARG A 581 27.94 -10.85 6.99
C ARG A 581 28.07 -9.60 7.85
N GLU A 582 28.22 -8.47 7.19
CA GLU A 582 28.37 -7.15 7.77
C GLU A 582 27.51 -6.15 7.00
N ARG A 583 27.04 -5.13 7.67
CA ARG A 583 26.34 -4.00 7.07
C ARG A 583 26.77 -2.71 7.72
N SER A 584 27.16 -1.74 6.90
CA SER A 584 27.39 -0.37 7.35
C SER A 584 26.05 0.37 7.49
N LEU A 585 25.93 1.16 8.53
CA LEU A 585 24.76 2.00 8.79
C LEU A 585 25.17 3.36 9.34
N TYR A 586 24.33 4.38 9.09
CA TYR A 586 24.55 5.71 9.62
C TYR A 586 23.85 5.90 10.96
N LEU A 587 24.60 6.25 12.00
CA LEU A 587 24.05 6.64 13.30
C LEU A 587 23.80 8.15 13.33
N PRO A 588 22.55 8.65 13.34
CA PRO A 588 22.24 10.05 13.53
C PRO A 588 22.76 10.58 14.88
N ARG A 589 22.75 11.91 15.06
CA ARG A 589 23.18 12.54 16.31
C ARG A 589 22.52 11.90 17.53
N GLY A 590 23.31 11.44 18.49
CA GLY A 590 22.82 10.84 19.73
C GLY A 590 23.84 9.91 20.38
N ARG A 591 23.40 9.25 21.45
CA ARG A 591 24.07 8.09 22.03
C ARG A 591 23.25 6.86 21.74
N TRP A 592 23.89 5.85 21.24
CA TRP A 592 23.27 4.62 20.79
C TRP A 592 23.78 3.42 21.58
N VAL A 593 22.97 2.39 21.69
CA VAL A 593 23.36 1.09 22.23
C VAL A 593 23.24 0.08 21.09
N ASP A 594 24.34 -0.62 20.82
CA ASP A 594 24.29 -1.78 19.94
C ASP A 594 23.53 -2.90 20.64
N VAL A 595 22.31 -3.15 20.17
CA VAL A 595 21.40 -4.11 20.79
C VAL A 595 21.97 -5.52 20.71
N TRP A 596 22.51 -5.92 19.56
CA TRP A 596 22.97 -7.29 19.35
C TRP A 596 24.23 -7.62 20.13
N ARG A 597 25.15 -6.66 20.32
CA ARG A 597 26.31 -6.83 21.21
C ARG A 597 25.95 -6.70 22.68
N SER A 598 24.78 -6.17 23.00
CA SER A 598 24.30 -5.96 24.38
C SER A 598 23.23 -6.99 24.81
N LEU A 599 22.82 -7.88 23.91
CA LEU A 599 21.73 -8.83 24.13
C LEU A 599 22.20 -10.26 23.84
N ALA A 600 22.07 -11.16 24.79
CA ALA A 600 22.34 -12.59 24.61
C ALA A 600 21.04 -13.37 24.42
N TYR A 601 20.96 -14.20 23.39
CA TYR A 601 19.89 -15.15 23.19
C TYR A 601 20.36 -16.57 23.59
N ARG A 602 19.56 -17.25 24.39
CA ARG A 602 19.82 -18.63 24.79
C ARG A 602 18.94 -19.59 24.01
N GLU A 603 19.48 -20.26 23.01
CA GLU A 603 18.76 -21.17 22.10
C GLU A 603 17.88 -22.18 22.85
N ARG A 604 18.44 -22.88 23.86
CA ARG A 604 17.71 -23.92 24.59
C ARG A 604 16.44 -23.40 25.27
N SER A 605 16.47 -22.25 25.90
CA SER A 605 15.32 -21.68 26.64
C SER A 605 14.52 -20.65 25.85
N GLY A 606 15.03 -20.20 24.69
CA GLY A 606 14.45 -19.09 23.95
C GLY A 606 14.45 -17.76 24.71
N ALA A 607 15.32 -17.61 25.71
CA ALA A 607 15.36 -16.43 26.55
C ALA A 607 16.36 -15.39 26.04
N PHE A 608 15.96 -14.12 26.06
CA PHE A 608 16.86 -12.98 25.89
C PHE A 608 17.32 -12.47 27.25
N ARG A 609 18.60 -12.17 27.37
CA ARG A 609 19.22 -11.56 28.56
C ARG A 609 20.00 -10.32 28.16
N LEU A 610 19.78 -9.21 28.87
CA LEU A 610 20.60 -8.02 28.73
C LEU A 610 22.00 -8.29 29.33
N GLY A 611 23.02 -8.01 28.53
CA GLY A 611 24.41 -7.98 28.94
C GLY A 611 24.89 -6.55 29.22
N ARG A 612 26.21 -6.33 29.20
CA ARG A 612 26.79 -5.01 29.31
C ARG A 612 26.46 -4.19 28.04
N ALA A 613 25.97 -2.95 28.21
CA ALA A 613 25.63 -2.08 27.11
C ALA A 613 26.89 -1.70 26.29
N THR A 614 26.88 -2.00 25.01
CA THR A 614 27.86 -1.51 24.03
C THR A 614 27.43 -0.16 23.52
N LEU A 615 28.11 0.91 23.96
CA LEU A 615 27.76 2.29 23.66
C LEU A 615 28.45 2.76 22.39
N LEU A 616 27.68 3.41 21.51
CA LEU A 616 28.14 4.04 20.28
C LEU A 616 27.78 5.52 20.26
N ARG A 617 28.65 6.33 19.63
CA ARG A 617 28.37 7.74 19.39
C ARG A 617 27.81 7.94 18.01
N GLY A 618 26.81 8.80 17.87
CA GLY A 618 26.22 9.16 16.57
C GLY A 618 27.08 10.12 15.74
N ARG A 619 26.54 10.53 14.60
CA ARG A 619 27.16 11.30 13.50
C ARG A 619 28.29 10.56 12.80
N ARG A 620 28.18 9.26 12.67
CA ARG A 620 29.17 8.42 11.98
C ARG A 620 28.53 7.17 11.38
N GLU A 621 29.22 6.58 10.47
CA GLU A 621 28.95 5.21 10.02
C GLU A 621 29.59 4.22 11.01
N VAL A 622 28.92 3.08 11.17
CA VAL A 622 29.37 1.92 11.92
C VAL A 622 29.05 0.65 11.13
N THR A 623 29.88 -0.36 11.32
CA THR A 623 29.70 -1.69 10.70
C THR A 623 29.58 -2.73 11.79
#